data_d89284e8a4a31999259e8be4bd831bb0
#
_entry.id   d89284e8a4a31999259e8be4bd831bb0
#
_cell.length_a   1.000
_cell.length_b   1.000
_cell.length_c   1.000
_cell.angle_alpha   90.00
_cell.angle_beta   90.00
_cell.angle_gamma   90.00
#
_symmetry.space_group_name_H-M   'P 1'
#
loop_
_entity.id
_entity.type
_entity.pdbx_description
1 polymer ?
#
loop_
_entity_poly.entity_id
_entity_poly.type
_entity_poly.pdbx_seq_one_letter_code
_entity_poly.pdbx_strand_id
1 'polypeptide(L)'
;MALVKKCRTCNVAKSVSDFAKNPTGIHGVRGTCKECRPKDTRLTVRGRNVRYRYGIELDEFVAMYEDQGGKCAICNITVDLYAPEDRKANVAHVDHCHTTGKIRALLCHQCNVGIGAFREDTEVLENAIQYIRYHHS
;
A
#
# COMPACT_ATOMS: atom_id res chain seq x y z
N MET A 1 20.11 -24.25 30.78
CA MET A 1 20.73 -22.95 30.42
C MET A 1 19.92 -22.31 29.31
N ALA A 2 19.56 -21.02 29.45
CA ALA A 2 18.86 -20.31 28.38
C ALA A 2 19.82 -20.04 27.20
N LEU A 3 19.41 -20.38 26.00
CA LEU A 3 20.18 -20.11 24.78
C LEU A 3 20.21 -18.60 24.53
N VAL A 4 21.42 -18.04 24.42
CA VAL A 4 21.61 -16.60 24.16
C VAL A 4 22.17 -16.37 22.75
N LYS A 5 21.79 -15.26 22.16
CA LYS A 5 22.22 -14.83 20.83
C LYS A 5 22.55 -13.35 20.83
N LYS A 6 23.63 -12.98 20.15
CA LYS A 6 24.01 -11.57 19.96
C LYS A 6 23.14 -10.93 18.87
N CYS A 7 22.48 -9.82 19.20
CA CYS A 7 21.70 -9.02 18.23
C CYS A 7 22.67 -8.32 17.26
N ARG A 8 22.40 -8.39 15.96
CA ARG A 8 23.22 -7.76 14.92
C ARG A 8 23.15 -6.22 14.93
N THR A 9 22.08 -5.67 15.52
CA THR A 9 21.84 -4.20 15.52
C THR A 9 22.40 -3.53 16.77
N CYS A 10 22.03 -4.00 17.98
CA CYS A 10 22.51 -3.40 19.23
C CYS A 10 23.77 -4.08 19.79
N ASN A 11 24.23 -5.18 19.19
CA ASN A 11 25.39 -5.97 19.63
C ASN A 11 25.29 -6.56 21.07
N VAL A 12 24.11 -6.52 21.68
CA VAL A 12 23.84 -7.09 23.01
C VAL A 12 23.48 -8.56 22.91
N ALA A 13 24.04 -9.39 23.80
CA ALA A 13 23.64 -10.78 23.97
C ALA A 13 22.29 -10.82 24.70
N LYS A 14 21.29 -11.46 24.10
CA LYS A 14 19.93 -11.58 24.62
C LYS A 14 19.44 -13.01 24.52
N SER A 15 18.45 -13.38 25.32
CA SER A 15 17.78 -14.67 25.19
C SER A 15 17.23 -14.88 23.79
N VAL A 16 17.26 -16.11 23.29
CA VAL A 16 16.66 -16.47 21.99
C VAL A 16 15.17 -16.10 21.95
N SER A 17 14.48 -16.10 23.09
CA SER A 17 13.08 -15.64 23.22
C SER A 17 12.87 -14.16 22.86
N ASP A 18 13.93 -13.34 22.91
CA ASP A 18 13.87 -11.90 22.53
C ASP A 18 14.01 -11.67 21.03
N PHE A 19 14.07 -12.74 20.26
CA PHE A 19 14.12 -12.68 18.81
C PHE A 19 12.84 -13.30 18.19
N ALA A 20 12.44 -12.77 17.05
CA ALA A 20 11.31 -13.34 16.30
C ALA A 20 11.73 -14.67 15.62
N LYS A 21 10.83 -15.63 15.54
CA LYS A 21 11.06 -16.92 14.88
C LYS A 21 11.47 -16.72 13.41
N ASN A 22 12.42 -17.52 12.98
CA ASN A 22 12.85 -17.63 11.60
C ASN A 22 13.44 -19.03 11.37
N PRO A 23 12.72 -19.95 10.73
CA PRO A 23 13.16 -21.35 10.56
C PRO A 23 14.54 -21.52 9.93
N THR A 24 14.93 -20.59 9.07
CA THR A 24 16.25 -20.61 8.38
C THR A 24 17.34 -19.84 9.14
N GLY A 25 16.99 -19.26 10.29
CA GLY A 25 17.93 -18.48 11.11
C GLY A 25 18.72 -19.33 12.10
N ILE A 26 19.91 -18.84 12.53
CA ILE A 26 20.68 -19.46 13.60
C ILE A 26 19.81 -19.57 14.86
N HIS A 27 19.72 -20.74 15.44
CA HIS A 27 18.81 -21.11 16.53
C HIS A 27 17.31 -20.93 16.20
N GLY A 28 16.91 -20.98 14.94
CA GLY A 28 15.50 -20.84 14.52
C GLY A 28 14.93 -19.43 14.70
N VAL A 29 15.77 -18.40 14.84
CA VAL A 29 15.34 -17.03 15.08
C VAL A 29 16.08 -16.01 14.20
N ARG A 30 15.49 -14.81 14.07
CA ARG A 30 16.07 -13.70 13.30
C ARG A 30 17.38 -13.18 13.91
N GLY A 31 18.17 -12.44 13.11
CA GLY A 31 19.44 -11.85 13.55
C GLY A 31 19.29 -10.58 14.41
N THR A 32 18.12 -9.94 14.36
CA THR A 32 17.80 -8.71 15.08
C THR A 32 16.78 -8.99 16.17
N CYS A 33 17.01 -8.51 17.39
CA CYS A 33 16.08 -8.68 18.51
C CYS A 33 14.77 -7.89 18.29
N LYS A 34 13.72 -8.26 19.04
CA LYS A 34 12.39 -7.64 18.93
C LYS A 34 12.39 -6.14 19.19
N GLU A 35 13.24 -5.65 20.09
CA GLU A 35 13.38 -4.22 20.40
C GLU A 35 14.02 -3.42 19.28
N CYS A 36 15.07 -3.97 18.66
CA CYS A 36 15.79 -3.33 17.55
C CYS A 36 15.08 -3.51 16.20
N ARG A 37 14.09 -4.40 16.14
CA ARG A 37 13.32 -4.59 14.92
C ARG A 37 12.44 -3.35 14.71
N PRO A 38 12.52 -2.68 13.54
CA PRO A 38 11.58 -1.62 13.21
C PRO A 38 10.15 -2.11 13.42
N LYS A 39 9.36 -1.36 14.17
CA LYS A 39 7.93 -1.63 14.28
C LYS A 39 7.33 -1.34 12.92
N ASP A 40 7.00 -2.39 12.16
CA ASP A 40 6.28 -2.23 10.91
C ASP A 40 4.91 -1.59 11.20
N THR A 41 4.82 -0.30 10.93
CA THR A 41 3.52 0.38 10.90
C THR A 41 2.77 -0.06 9.63
N ARG A 42 1.45 0.07 9.63
CA ARG A 42 0.64 -0.20 8.42
C ARG A 42 1.15 0.59 7.21
N LEU A 43 1.55 1.83 7.43
CA LEU A 43 2.12 2.69 6.39
C LEU A 43 3.43 2.14 5.83
N THR A 44 4.33 1.64 6.68
CA THR A 44 5.61 1.06 6.23
C THR A 44 5.39 -0.21 5.40
N VAL A 45 4.46 -1.08 5.83
CA VAL A 45 4.10 -2.28 5.06
C VAL A 45 3.53 -1.87 3.71
N ARG A 46 2.64 -0.87 3.70
CA ARG A 46 2.01 -0.37 2.50
C ARG A 46 3.02 0.27 1.55
N GLY A 47 3.93 1.10 2.05
CA GLY A 47 5.01 1.69 1.25
C GLY A 47 5.87 0.62 0.55
N ARG A 48 6.21 -0.48 1.25
CA ARG A 48 6.92 -1.59 0.61
C ARG A 48 6.12 -2.24 -0.52
N ASN A 49 4.81 -2.42 -0.34
CA ASN A 49 3.95 -2.99 -1.38
C ASN A 49 3.82 -2.05 -2.58
N VAL A 50 3.67 -0.75 -2.34
CA VAL A 50 3.60 0.28 -3.37
C VAL A 50 4.91 0.35 -4.15
N ARG A 51 6.04 0.37 -3.45
CA ARG A 51 7.37 0.33 -4.07
C ARG A 51 7.58 -0.92 -4.93
N TYR A 52 7.22 -2.09 -4.41
CA TYR A 52 7.36 -3.34 -5.15
C TYR A 52 6.50 -3.39 -6.41
N ARG A 53 5.25 -2.90 -6.33
CA ARG A 53 4.30 -2.96 -7.45
C ARG A 53 4.49 -1.85 -8.48
N TYR A 54 4.82 -0.65 -8.02
CA TYR A 54 4.77 0.57 -8.82
C TYR A 54 6.10 1.33 -8.91
N GLY A 55 7.10 0.93 -8.15
CA GLY A 55 8.43 1.55 -8.17
C GLY A 55 8.51 2.93 -7.50
N ILE A 56 7.45 3.36 -6.78
CA ILE A 56 7.46 4.65 -6.07
C ILE A 56 7.79 4.45 -4.59
N GLU A 57 8.56 5.37 -4.02
CA GLU A 57 8.97 5.34 -2.62
C GLU A 57 7.82 5.78 -1.70
N LEU A 58 7.95 5.49 -0.41
CA LEU A 58 6.91 5.81 0.58
C LEU A 58 6.64 7.31 0.69
N ASP A 59 7.67 8.14 0.65
CA ASP A 59 7.58 9.59 0.71
C ASP A 59 6.86 10.18 -0.52
N GLU A 60 7.12 9.67 -1.72
CA GLU A 60 6.39 10.02 -2.95
C GLU A 60 4.91 9.63 -2.84
N PHE A 61 4.63 8.44 -2.31
CA PHE A 61 3.26 7.98 -2.10
C PHE A 61 2.49 8.86 -1.08
N VAL A 62 3.16 9.26 0.00
CA VAL A 62 2.61 10.18 1.00
C VAL A 62 2.39 11.57 0.40
N ALA A 63 3.36 12.09 -0.37
CA ALA A 63 3.24 13.38 -1.04
C ALA A 63 2.05 13.42 -2.00
N MET A 64 1.85 12.38 -2.82
CA MET A 64 0.65 12.26 -3.68
C MET A 64 -0.66 12.35 -2.88
N TYR A 65 -0.70 11.70 -1.72
CA TYR A 65 -1.87 11.73 -0.85
C TYR A 65 -2.14 13.13 -0.28
N GLU A 66 -1.10 13.81 0.17
CA GLU A 66 -1.17 15.17 0.71
C GLU A 66 -1.58 16.18 -0.38
N ASP A 67 -0.98 16.09 -1.56
CA ASP A 67 -1.30 16.95 -2.71
C ASP A 67 -2.76 16.81 -3.14
N GLN A 68 -3.35 15.62 -3.00
CA GLN A 68 -4.77 15.39 -3.27
C GLN A 68 -5.69 15.73 -2.08
N GLY A 69 -5.13 16.22 -0.97
CA GLY A 69 -5.90 16.51 0.25
C GLY A 69 -6.60 15.28 0.84
N GLY A 70 -6.00 14.09 0.69
CA GLY A 70 -6.56 12.83 1.18
C GLY A 70 -7.83 12.38 0.48
N LYS A 71 -8.03 12.78 -0.79
CA LYS A 71 -9.25 12.51 -1.56
C LYS A 71 -8.97 11.72 -2.84
N CYS A 72 -9.97 10.96 -3.27
CA CYS A 72 -9.96 10.33 -4.58
C CYS A 72 -9.93 11.37 -5.70
N ALA A 73 -9.01 11.22 -6.66
CA ALA A 73 -8.86 12.17 -7.77
C ALA A 73 -10.06 12.23 -8.73
N ILE A 74 -10.97 11.24 -8.70
CA ILE A 74 -12.16 11.22 -9.55
C ILE A 74 -13.42 11.69 -8.80
N CYS A 75 -13.77 11.03 -7.69
CA CYS A 75 -15.05 11.28 -7.02
C CYS A 75 -14.95 12.16 -5.76
N ASN A 76 -13.75 12.60 -5.39
CA ASN A 76 -13.47 13.47 -4.25
C ASN A 76 -13.85 12.90 -2.86
N ILE A 77 -14.25 11.64 -2.74
CA ILE A 77 -14.45 11.05 -1.41
C ILE A 77 -13.11 10.93 -0.67
N THR A 78 -13.17 11.06 0.66
CA THR A 78 -11.99 10.87 1.50
C THR A 78 -11.50 9.43 1.39
N VAL A 79 -10.20 9.27 1.17
CA VAL A 79 -9.52 7.96 1.15
C VAL A 79 -8.54 7.87 2.31
N ASP A 80 -8.28 6.66 2.77
CA ASP A 80 -7.42 6.40 3.90
C ASP A 80 -6.10 5.76 3.45
N LEU A 81 -5.00 6.43 3.77
CA LEU A 81 -3.66 5.96 3.51
C LEU A 81 -3.26 4.79 4.43
N TYR A 82 -3.83 4.72 5.61
CA TYR A 82 -3.47 3.79 6.69
C TYR A 82 -4.42 2.60 6.82
N ALA A 83 -5.54 2.63 6.12
CA ALA A 83 -6.51 1.54 6.18
C ALA A 83 -5.87 0.21 5.74
N PRO A 84 -6.27 -0.91 6.35
CA PRO A 84 -5.94 -2.22 5.80
C PRO A 84 -6.52 -2.31 4.37
N GLU A 85 -5.86 -3.09 3.51
CA GLU A 85 -6.33 -3.38 2.15
C GLU A 85 -7.62 -4.24 2.18
N ASP A 86 -8.57 -3.84 3.00
CA ASP A 86 -9.90 -4.41 3.11
C ASP A 86 -10.81 -3.68 2.12
N ARG A 87 -11.53 -4.42 1.29
CA ARG A 87 -12.44 -3.90 0.25
C ARG A 87 -13.56 -3.01 0.79
N LYS A 88 -13.80 -3.00 2.10
CA LYS A 88 -14.84 -2.21 2.77
C LYS A 88 -14.36 -0.81 3.17
N ALA A 89 -13.07 -0.57 3.23
CA ALA A 89 -12.52 0.74 3.57
C ALA A 89 -12.26 1.56 2.31
N ASN A 90 -12.37 2.87 2.40
CA ASN A 90 -11.95 3.81 1.36
C ASN A 90 -10.42 3.91 1.31
N VAL A 91 -9.77 2.84 0.93
CA VAL A 91 -8.31 2.77 0.83
C VAL A 91 -7.85 3.58 -0.37
N ALA A 92 -6.76 4.34 -0.21
CA ALA A 92 -6.13 5.03 -1.33
C ALA A 92 -5.40 4.00 -2.23
N HIS A 93 -5.84 3.81 -3.45
CA HIS A 93 -5.21 2.93 -4.44
C HIS A 93 -4.36 3.74 -5.40
N VAL A 94 -3.15 3.27 -5.68
CA VAL A 94 -2.30 3.85 -6.72
C VAL A 94 -2.88 3.48 -8.09
N ASP A 95 -3.30 4.49 -8.83
CA ASP A 95 -3.75 4.31 -10.21
C ASP A 95 -2.60 4.51 -11.20
N HIS A 96 -2.57 3.70 -12.23
CA HIS A 96 -1.53 3.71 -13.24
C HIS A 96 -2.07 3.32 -14.60
N CYS A 97 -1.43 3.82 -15.66
CA CYS A 97 -1.76 3.44 -17.02
C CYS A 97 -1.31 1.99 -17.29
N HIS A 98 -2.23 1.11 -17.67
CA HIS A 98 -1.93 -0.29 -17.93
C HIS A 98 -1.04 -0.51 -19.17
N THR A 99 -1.01 0.46 -20.08
CA THR A 99 -0.15 0.40 -21.28
C THR A 99 1.27 0.87 -21.01
N THR A 100 1.43 1.99 -20.30
CA THR A 100 2.73 2.63 -20.08
C THR A 100 3.33 2.39 -18.70
N GLY A 101 2.53 1.93 -17.73
CA GLY A 101 2.91 1.81 -16.32
C GLY A 101 3.02 3.15 -15.59
N LYS A 102 2.75 4.28 -16.26
CA LYS A 102 2.86 5.62 -15.65
C LYS A 102 1.85 5.78 -14.51
N ILE A 103 2.34 6.17 -13.34
CA ILE A 103 1.49 6.52 -12.20
C ILE A 103 0.73 7.80 -12.52
N ARG A 104 -0.57 7.82 -12.20
CA ARG A 104 -1.46 8.96 -12.45
C ARG A 104 -1.85 9.67 -11.17
N ALA A 105 -2.52 8.96 -10.26
CA ALA A 105 -3.06 9.55 -9.03
C ALA A 105 -3.43 8.47 -7.99
N LEU A 106 -4.00 8.89 -6.86
CA LEU A 106 -4.63 8.01 -5.88
C LEU A 106 -6.16 8.02 -6.06
N LEU A 107 -6.74 6.84 -6.13
CA LEU A 107 -8.18 6.65 -6.29
C LEU A 107 -8.76 5.83 -5.13
N CYS A 108 -10.05 5.97 -4.89
CA CYS A 108 -10.78 4.99 -4.09
C CYS A 108 -10.94 3.67 -4.87
N HIS A 109 -11.28 2.60 -4.15
CA HIS A 109 -11.45 1.28 -4.75
C HIS A 109 -12.45 1.29 -5.94
N GLN A 110 -13.61 1.93 -5.75
CA GLN A 110 -14.67 1.95 -6.77
C GLN A 110 -14.23 2.65 -8.05
N CYS A 111 -13.60 3.82 -7.93
CA CYS A 111 -13.12 4.55 -9.11
C CYS A 111 -11.99 3.78 -9.82
N ASN A 112 -11.06 3.22 -9.06
CA ASN A 112 -9.94 2.45 -9.63
C ASN A 112 -10.44 1.20 -10.38
N VAL A 113 -11.38 0.46 -9.82
CA VAL A 113 -11.99 -0.70 -10.47
C VAL A 113 -12.88 -0.27 -11.64
N GLY A 114 -13.64 0.83 -11.48
CA GLY A 114 -14.57 1.34 -12.47
C GLY A 114 -13.87 1.70 -13.78
N ILE A 115 -12.82 2.53 -13.73
CA ILE A 115 -12.08 2.89 -14.95
C ILE A 115 -11.38 1.67 -15.58
N GLY A 116 -10.87 0.76 -14.77
CA GLY A 116 -10.29 -0.50 -15.26
C GLY A 116 -11.32 -1.39 -15.95
N ALA A 117 -12.57 -1.46 -15.44
CA ALA A 117 -13.66 -2.22 -16.06
C ALA A 117 -14.02 -1.69 -17.46
N PHE A 118 -13.91 -0.39 -17.68
CA PHE A 118 -14.05 0.25 -18.98
C PHE A 118 -12.75 0.25 -19.81
N ARG A 119 -11.74 -0.53 -19.41
CA ARG A 119 -10.44 -0.68 -20.09
C ARG A 119 -9.69 0.66 -20.29
N GLU A 120 -9.99 1.67 -19.47
CA GLU A 120 -9.44 3.04 -19.60
C GLU A 120 -9.75 3.69 -20.96
N ASP A 121 -10.76 3.17 -21.67
CA ASP A 121 -11.19 3.66 -22.96
C ASP A 121 -12.10 4.87 -22.78
N THR A 122 -11.61 6.04 -23.20
CA THR A 122 -12.33 7.32 -23.05
C THR A 122 -13.62 7.36 -23.89
N GLU A 123 -13.65 6.74 -25.07
CA GLU A 123 -14.84 6.69 -25.91
C GLU A 123 -15.95 5.84 -25.24
N VAL A 124 -15.58 4.70 -24.67
CA VAL A 124 -16.51 3.84 -23.91
C VAL A 124 -17.04 4.57 -22.67
N LEU A 125 -16.17 5.31 -21.97
CA LEU A 125 -16.57 6.12 -20.81
C LEU A 125 -17.53 7.24 -21.20
N GLU A 126 -17.30 7.94 -22.30
CA GLU A 126 -18.18 8.97 -22.84
C GLU A 126 -19.55 8.37 -23.25
N ASN A 127 -19.55 7.25 -23.92
CA ASN A 127 -20.77 6.51 -24.25
C ASN A 127 -21.55 6.07 -23.00
N ALA A 128 -20.87 5.66 -21.94
CA ALA A 128 -21.51 5.32 -20.66
C ALA A 128 -22.15 6.55 -20.02
N ILE A 129 -21.51 7.71 -20.08
CA ILE A 129 -22.07 8.97 -19.59
C ILE A 129 -23.37 9.30 -20.36
N GLN A 130 -23.36 9.22 -21.70
CA GLN A 130 -24.54 9.50 -22.53
C GLN A 130 -25.67 8.52 -22.23
N TYR A 131 -25.36 7.23 -22.09
CA TYR A 131 -26.31 6.19 -21.71
C TYR A 131 -27.00 6.53 -20.36
N ILE A 132 -26.21 6.86 -19.34
CA ILE A 132 -26.76 7.21 -18.03
C ILE A 132 -27.66 8.45 -18.13
N ARG A 133 -27.20 9.50 -18.80
CA ARG A 133 -27.98 10.74 -18.98
C ARG A 133 -29.30 10.51 -19.68
N TYR A 134 -29.32 9.69 -20.72
CA TYR A 134 -30.52 9.37 -21.48
C TYR A 134 -31.57 8.64 -20.64
N HIS A 135 -31.14 7.75 -19.75
CA HIS A 135 -32.05 6.93 -18.93
C HIS A 135 -32.40 7.53 -17.57
N HIS A 136 -31.75 8.61 -17.17
CA HIS A 136 -32.04 9.31 -15.91
C HIS A 136 -33.05 10.48 -16.05
N SER A 137 -33.58 10.72 -17.23
CA SER A 137 -34.59 11.72 -17.48
C SER A 137 -36.01 11.25 -17.16
#